data_77410c0ee1d7bc43f346c2ded16da85b
#
_entry.id   77410c0ee1d7bc43f346c2ded16da85b
#
_cell.length_a   1.000
_cell.length_b   1.000
_cell.length_c   1.000
_cell.angle_alpha   90.00
_cell.angle_beta   90.00
_cell.angle_gamma   90.00
#
_symmetry.space_group_name_H-M   'P 1'
#
loop_
_entity.id
_entity.type
_entity.pdbx_description
1 polymer ?
#
loop_
_entity_poly.entity_id
_entity_poly.type
_entity_poly.pdbx_seq_one_letter_code
_entity_poly.pdbx_strand_id
1 'polypeptide(L)'
;MKVDIFDFILPKELIALRPACPRDTSRMLVIKDGTTSHQGVSELVDHLTDKDVLVFNNTRVIPGRLIGKCGEAKMQVTLHKRISAKEWDVFAKPAKKCRLGDRLNFDGLLANVTRIGEAGERTLAFDVDESPTAMIEALEDHGVMPLPPYIAAQRPIDDKDKGDYQTIYAKNDGAVAAPTAGLHFT
;
A
#
# COMPACT_ATOMS: atom_id res chain seq x y z
N MET A 1 -17.48 12.47 -18.64
CA MET A 1 -16.83 11.49 -19.53
C MET A 1 -17.29 10.10 -19.10
N LYS A 2 -17.68 9.24 -20.03
CA LYS A 2 -18.07 7.86 -19.70
C LYS A 2 -16.81 7.02 -19.48
N VAL A 3 -16.81 6.16 -18.45
CA VAL A 3 -15.66 5.31 -18.10
C VAL A 3 -15.40 4.24 -19.15
N ASP A 4 -16.47 3.78 -19.81
CA ASP A 4 -16.44 2.71 -20.82
C ASP A 4 -15.46 2.96 -22.00
N ILE A 5 -15.16 4.24 -22.29
CA ILE A 5 -14.18 4.58 -23.35
C ILE A 5 -12.74 4.22 -22.97
N PHE A 6 -12.48 3.90 -21.70
CA PHE A 6 -11.18 3.45 -21.19
C PHE A 6 -11.15 1.93 -20.97
N ASP A 7 -12.22 1.22 -21.29
CA ASP A 7 -12.27 -0.22 -21.16
C ASP A 7 -11.53 -0.87 -22.35
N PHE A 8 -10.58 -1.74 -22.02
CA PHE A 8 -9.80 -2.49 -23.00
C PHE A 8 -9.30 -3.80 -22.41
N ILE A 9 -8.94 -4.73 -23.28
CA ILE A 9 -8.37 -6.01 -22.88
C ILE A 9 -6.91 -5.78 -22.48
N LEU A 10 -6.60 -5.93 -21.18
CA LEU A 10 -5.24 -5.89 -20.66
C LEU A 10 -4.72 -7.33 -20.45
N PRO A 11 -3.81 -7.83 -21.30
CA PRO A 11 -3.19 -9.13 -21.10
C PRO A 11 -2.41 -9.18 -19.77
N LYS A 12 -2.56 -10.28 -19.01
CA LYS A 12 -1.95 -10.42 -17.68
C LYS A 12 -0.43 -10.35 -17.71
N GLU A 13 0.19 -10.82 -18.78
CA GLU A 13 1.63 -10.80 -19.02
C GLU A 13 2.20 -9.38 -19.17
N LEU A 14 1.37 -8.38 -19.44
CA LEU A 14 1.78 -6.98 -19.51
C LEU A 14 1.75 -6.29 -18.14
N ILE A 15 1.28 -6.97 -17.09
CA ILE A 15 1.30 -6.47 -15.73
C ILE A 15 2.61 -6.86 -15.07
N ALA A 16 3.49 -5.89 -14.83
CA ALA A 16 4.74 -6.13 -14.12
C ALA A 16 4.48 -6.56 -12.67
N LEU A 17 5.06 -7.67 -12.24
CA LEU A 17 4.93 -8.19 -10.87
C LEU A 17 6.07 -7.72 -9.95
N ARG A 18 7.13 -7.14 -10.54
CA ARG A 18 8.28 -6.54 -9.86
C ARG A 18 8.68 -5.25 -10.56
N PRO A 19 9.30 -4.29 -9.88
CA PRO A 19 9.90 -3.15 -10.54
C PRO A 19 11.04 -3.58 -11.47
N ALA A 20 11.38 -2.74 -12.46
CA ALA A 20 12.60 -2.90 -13.20
C ALA A 20 13.83 -2.80 -12.29
N CYS A 21 14.93 -3.41 -12.68
CA CYS A 21 16.19 -3.35 -11.94
C CYS A 21 17.35 -3.03 -12.91
N PRO A 22 17.97 -1.85 -12.79
CA PRO A 22 17.62 -0.70 -11.94
C PRO A 22 16.23 -0.11 -12.25
N ARG A 23 15.64 0.60 -11.27
CA ARG A 23 14.26 1.11 -11.39
C ARG A 23 14.08 2.13 -12.51
N ASP A 24 15.07 2.96 -12.75
CA ASP A 24 15.10 4.00 -13.78
C ASP A 24 15.21 3.46 -15.23
N THR A 25 15.44 2.16 -15.38
CA THR A 25 15.34 1.48 -16.69
C THR A 25 13.88 1.20 -17.11
N SER A 26 12.91 1.55 -16.26
CA SER A 26 11.48 1.45 -16.59
C SER A 26 11.15 2.32 -17.82
N ARG A 27 10.20 1.83 -18.62
CA ARG A 27 9.74 2.57 -19.81
C ARG A 27 8.87 3.76 -19.39
N MET A 28 9.07 4.87 -20.08
CA MET A 28 8.31 6.10 -19.94
C MET A 28 7.61 6.43 -21.27
N LEU A 29 6.31 6.71 -21.21
CA LEU A 29 5.55 7.24 -22.33
C LEU A 29 5.54 8.77 -22.24
N VAL A 30 6.08 9.44 -23.23
CA VAL A 30 6.06 10.90 -23.34
C VAL A 30 5.01 11.33 -24.35
N ILE A 31 4.12 12.23 -23.93
CA ILE A 31 3.09 12.85 -24.79
C ILE A 31 3.40 14.33 -24.86
N LYS A 32 3.75 14.81 -26.05
CA LYS A 32 4.06 16.23 -26.29
C LYS A 32 3.47 16.68 -27.61
N ASP A 33 2.74 17.79 -27.59
CA ASP A 33 2.15 18.41 -28.78
C ASP A 33 1.34 17.42 -29.66
N GLY A 34 0.59 16.52 -29.02
CA GLY A 34 -0.23 15.50 -29.68
C GLY A 34 0.55 14.31 -30.26
N THR A 35 1.86 14.27 -30.10
CA THR A 35 2.70 13.14 -30.47
C THR A 35 3.08 12.29 -29.26
N THR A 36 3.28 11.00 -29.48
CA THR A 36 3.74 10.07 -28.45
C THR A 36 5.09 9.50 -28.79
N SER A 37 5.97 9.37 -27.80
CA SER A 37 7.25 8.69 -27.91
C SER A 37 7.52 7.79 -26.70
N HIS A 38 8.34 6.77 -26.89
CA HIS A 38 8.75 5.83 -25.85
C HIS A 38 10.20 6.11 -25.46
N GLN A 39 10.43 6.30 -24.15
CA GLN A 39 11.74 6.60 -23.56
C GLN A 39 11.96 5.75 -22.31
N GLY A 40 13.14 5.84 -21.71
CA GLY A 40 13.40 5.37 -20.35
C GLY A 40 13.09 6.44 -19.30
N VAL A 41 12.82 6.04 -18.06
CA VAL A 41 12.63 6.99 -16.95
C VAL A 41 13.89 7.82 -16.70
N SER A 42 15.08 7.26 -16.94
CA SER A 42 16.37 7.98 -16.85
C SER A 42 16.46 9.20 -17.77
N GLU A 43 15.68 9.23 -18.87
CA GLU A 43 15.62 10.35 -19.81
C GLU A 43 14.65 11.46 -19.33
N LEU A 44 13.98 11.30 -18.18
CA LEU A 44 13.09 12.33 -17.61
C LEU A 44 13.81 13.68 -17.45
N VAL A 45 15.11 13.64 -17.13
CA VAL A 45 15.93 14.85 -16.96
C VAL A 45 15.96 15.72 -18.21
N ASP A 46 15.83 15.14 -19.41
CA ASP A 46 15.85 15.87 -20.68
C ASP A 46 14.57 16.69 -20.92
N HIS A 47 13.53 16.42 -20.14
CA HIS A 47 12.25 17.13 -20.18
C HIS A 47 12.13 18.23 -19.11
N LEU A 48 13.15 18.39 -18.25
CA LEU A 48 13.13 19.33 -17.13
C LEU A 48 14.05 20.54 -17.42
N THR A 49 13.67 21.66 -16.84
CA THR A 49 14.46 22.90 -16.90
C THR A 49 14.69 23.43 -15.48
N ASP A 50 15.55 24.42 -15.36
CA ASP A 50 15.83 25.15 -14.11
C ASP A 50 14.62 25.91 -13.55
N LYS A 51 13.52 26.01 -14.31
CA LYS A 51 12.25 26.64 -13.90
C LYS A 51 11.24 25.64 -13.35
N ASP A 52 11.52 24.33 -13.45
CA ASP A 52 10.61 23.30 -12.99
C ASP A 52 10.83 22.99 -11.51
N VAL A 53 9.74 22.68 -10.81
CA VAL A 53 9.76 22.26 -9.40
C VAL A 53 9.25 20.83 -9.32
N LEU A 54 10.08 19.93 -8.83
CA LEU A 54 9.69 18.53 -8.59
C LEU A 54 9.17 18.38 -7.17
N VAL A 55 7.96 17.85 -7.04
CA VAL A 55 7.32 17.55 -5.76
C VAL A 55 7.19 16.05 -5.60
N PHE A 56 7.76 15.53 -4.51
CA PHE A 56 7.75 14.10 -4.20
C PHE A 56 6.97 13.82 -2.92
N ASN A 57 6.31 12.66 -2.88
CA ASN A 57 5.74 12.11 -1.68
C ASN A 57 6.84 11.37 -0.89
N ASN A 58 7.10 11.81 0.34
CA ASN A 58 8.12 11.23 1.23
C ASN A 58 7.54 10.28 2.28
N THR A 59 6.31 9.85 2.11
CA THR A 59 5.68 8.92 3.04
C THR A 59 6.27 7.53 2.88
N ARG A 60 6.59 6.89 4.02
CA ARG A 60 7.00 5.48 4.10
C ARG A 60 5.77 4.59 4.16
N VAL A 61 5.76 3.55 3.33
CA VAL A 61 4.74 2.51 3.41
C VAL A 61 5.01 1.62 4.61
N ILE A 62 4.02 1.50 5.49
CA ILE A 62 4.06 0.58 6.63
C ILE A 62 3.50 -0.78 6.23
N PRO A 63 3.91 -1.89 6.88
CA PRO A 63 3.36 -3.21 6.63
C PRO A 63 1.93 -3.32 7.21
N GLY A 64 1.05 -2.46 6.72
CA GLY A 64 -0.29 -2.20 7.25
C GLY A 64 -1.34 -3.25 6.92
N ARG A 65 -0.95 -4.44 6.46
CA ARG A 65 -1.87 -5.57 6.28
C ARG A 65 -1.58 -6.63 7.32
N LEU A 66 -2.59 -6.96 8.12
CA LEU A 66 -2.52 -7.98 9.16
C LEU A 66 -3.38 -9.18 8.77
N ILE A 67 -2.84 -10.37 8.99
CA ILE A 67 -3.51 -11.65 8.74
C ILE A 67 -3.65 -12.37 10.07
N GLY A 68 -4.85 -12.80 10.42
CA GLY A 68 -5.09 -13.41 11.71
C GLY A 68 -6.44 -14.10 11.79
N LYS A 69 -7.04 -14.11 12.98
CA LYS A 69 -8.31 -14.77 13.26
C LYS A 69 -9.22 -13.89 14.12
N CYS A 70 -10.54 -14.11 13.94
CA CYS A 70 -11.59 -13.69 14.85
C CYS A 70 -12.35 -14.96 15.26
N GLY A 71 -12.11 -15.46 16.48
CA GLY A 71 -12.46 -16.83 16.85
C GLY A 71 -11.79 -17.82 15.87
N GLU A 72 -12.58 -18.69 15.26
CA GLU A 72 -12.09 -19.67 14.26
C GLU A 72 -12.03 -19.09 12.82
N ALA A 73 -12.59 -17.93 12.60
CA ALA A 73 -12.63 -17.34 11.26
C ALA A 73 -11.31 -16.67 10.90
N LYS A 74 -10.72 -17.08 9.76
CA LYS A 74 -9.57 -16.36 9.18
C LYS A 74 -9.98 -14.95 8.81
N MET A 75 -9.16 -13.98 9.20
CA MET A 75 -9.38 -12.55 8.98
C MET A 75 -8.15 -11.92 8.34
N GLN A 76 -8.41 -10.97 7.46
CA GLN A 76 -7.41 -10.05 6.96
C GLN A 76 -7.93 -8.63 7.22
N VAL A 77 -7.07 -7.78 7.76
CA VAL A 77 -7.36 -6.35 7.86
C VAL A 77 -6.27 -5.55 7.15
N THR A 78 -6.66 -4.43 6.58
CA THR A 78 -5.72 -3.46 6.02
C THR A 78 -5.94 -2.14 6.71
N LEU A 79 -4.92 -1.61 7.36
CA LEU A 79 -4.96 -0.31 8.01
C LEU A 79 -5.29 0.76 6.96
N HIS A 80 -6.06 1.75 7.36
CA HIS A 80 -6.52 2.81 6.47
C HIS A 80 -6.22 4.19 7.06
N LYS A 81 -6.63 4.43 8.31
CA LYS A 81 -6.48 5.74 8.95
C LYS A 81 -6.15 5.58 10.43
N ARG A 82 -5.13 6.28 10.89
CA ARG A 82 -4.80 6.36 12.31
C ARG A 82 -5.78 7.31 13.01
N ILE A 83 -6.39 6.85 14.10
CA ILE A 83 -7.30 7.63 14.96
C ILE A 83 -6.56 8.07 16.23
N SER A 84 -5.81 7.16 16.86
CA SER A 84 -4.99 7.43 18.06
C SER A 84 -3.71 6.60 18.02
N ALA A 85 -2.97 6.56 19.11
CA ALA A 85 -1.80 5.68 19.26
C ALA A 85 -2.17 4.20 19.07
N LYS A 86 -3.33 3.79 19.56
CA LYS A 86 -3.81 2.40 19.57
C LYS A 86 -4.97 2.12 18.62
N GLU A 87 -5.69 3.15 18.16
CA GLU A 87 -6.88 2.96 17.35
C GLU A 87 -6.65 3.32 15.88
N TRP A 88 -7.13 2.42 15.02
CA TRP A 88 -7.04 2.57 13.59
C TRP A 88 -8.33 2.17 12.90
N ASP A 89 -8.75 2.96 11.92
CA ASP A 89 -9.73 2.51 10.94
C ASP A 89 -9.05 1.55 9.97
N VAL A 90 -9.72 0.44 9.71
CA VAL A 90 -9.21 -0.66 8.88
C VAL A 90 -10.31 -1.17 7.96
N PHE A 91 -9.94 -1.73 6.81
CA PHE A 91 -10.82 -2.55 6.00
C PHE A 91 -10.67 -4.01 6.38
N ALA A 92 -11.75 -4.64 6.90
CA ALA A 92 -11.76 -6.03 7.34
C ALA A 92 -12.36 -6.97 6.28
N LYS A 93 -11.73 -8.13 6.09
CA LYS A 93 -12.21 -9.16 5.17
C LYS A 93 -12.08 -10.55 5.81
N PRO A 94 -13.17 -11.32 5.93
CA PRO A 94 -14.58 -11.00 5.59
C PRO A 94 -15.24 -10.10 6.66
N ALA A 95 -15.76 -8.95 6.28
CA ALA A 95 -16.30 -7.95 7.21
C ALA A 95 -17.45 -8.47 8.09
N LYS A 96 -18.30 -9.38 7.56
CA LYS A 96 -19.43 -9.99 8.28
C LYS A 96 -19.00 -10.85 9.49
N LYS A 97 -17.75 -11.28 9.53
CA LYS A 97 -17.16 -12.09 10.60
C LYS A 97 -16.44 -11.24 11.66
N CYS A 98 -16.52 -9.92 11.56
CA CYS A 98 -15.85 -8.95 12.41
C CYS A 98 -16.92 -8.00 12.97
N ARG A 99 -17.47 -8.33 14.14
CA ARG A 99 -18.59 -7.64 14.78
C ARG A 99 -18.09 -6.71 15.89
N LEU A 100 -18.92 -5.77 16.32
CA LEU A 100 -18.62 -4.90 17.45
C LEU A 100 -18.32 -5.74 18.70
N GLY A 101 -17.23 -5.43 19.39
CA GLY A 101 -16.77 -6.13 20.59
C GLY A 101 -15.98 -7.42 20.32
N ASP A 102 -15.92 -7.89 19.08
CA ASP A 102 -15.12 -9.06 18.75
C ASP A 102 -13.62 -8.78 18.99
N ARG A 103 -12.90 -9.83 19.42
CA ARG A 103 -11.46 -9.81 19.61
C ARG A 103 -10.76 -10.53 18.46
N LEU A 104 -9.81 -9.85 17.84
CA LEU A 104 -8.97 -10.38 16.78
C LEU A 104 -7.58 -10.72 17.31
N ASN A 105 -6.97 -11.73 16.72
CA ASN A 105 -5.60 -12.13 17.03
C ASN A 105 -4.80 -12.26 15.72
N PHE A 106 -3.75 -11.47 15.60
CA PHE A 106 -2.82 -11.41 14.47
C PHE A 106 -1.46 -11.98 14.91
N ASP A 107 -1.43 -13.28 15.20
CA ASP A 107 -0.23 -14.00 15.65
C ASP A 107 0.41 -13.39 16.92
N GLY A 108 -0.44 -13.06 17.91
CA GLY A 108 -0.02 -12.47 19.18
C GLY A 108 -0.38 -10.98 19.30
N LEU A 109 -0.44 -10.22 18.22
CA LEU A 109 -0.99 -8.85 18.24
C LEU A 109 -2.51 -8.91 18.33
N LEU A 110 -3.05 -8.44 19.44
CA LEU A 110 -4.48 -8.48 19.73
C LEU A 110 -5.13 -7.14 19.43
N ALA A 111 -6.41 -7.18 19.03
CA ALA A 111 -7.21 -5.97 18.84
C ALA A 111 -8.69 -6.24 19.11
N ASN A 112 -9.41 -5.22 19.55
CA ASN A 112 -10.85 -5.26 19.74
C ASN A 112 -11.55 -4.36 18.73
N VAL A 113 -12.71 -4.81 18.23
CA VAL A 113 -13.55 -3.99 17.33
C VAL A 113 -14.31 -2.97 18.17
N THR A 114 -13.99 -1.69 18.02
CA THR A 114 -14.61 -0.58 18.76
C THR A 114 -15.69 0.14 17.97
N ARG A 115 -15.66 0.04 16.62
CA ARG A 115 -16.66 0.65 15.75
C ARG A 115 -16.86 -0.17 14.46
N ILE A 116 -18.08 -0.13 13.96
CA ILE A 116 -18.44 -0.66 12.63
C ILE A 116 -18.75 0.52 11.71
N GLY A 117 -18.02 0.61 10.60
CA GLY A 117 -18.23 1.56 9.52
C GLY A 117 -18.92 0.93 8.31
N GLU A 118 -19.00 1.69 7.25
CA GLU A 118 -19.57 1.26 5.96
C GLU A 118 -18.57 0.44 5.13
N ALA A 119 -19.07 -0.25 4.10
CA ALA A 119 -18.26 -0.96 3.09
C ALA A 119 -17.13 -1.88 3.64
N GLY A 120 -17.33 -2.41 4.85
CA GLY A 120 -16.33 -3.30 5.49
C GLY A 120 -15.34 -2.59 6.39
N GLU A 121 -15.47 -1.28 6.56
CA GLU A 121 -14.66 -0.51 7.50
C GLU A 121 -14.95 -0.92 8.95
N ARG A 122 -13.90 -0.96 9.76
CA ARG A 122 -13.93 -1.18 11.21
C ARG A 122 -12.95 -0.25 11.89
N THR A 123 -13.22 0.13 13.13
CA THR A 123 -12.19 0.69 14.00
C THR A 123 -11.71 -0.40 14.94
N LEU A 124 -10.40 -0.60 14.99
CA LEU A 124 -9.74 -1.56 15.87
C LEU A 124 -8.92 -0.81 16.92
N ALA A 125 -9.11 -1.18 18.19
CA ALA A 125 -8.23 -0.80 19.28
C ALA A 125 -7.24 -1.93 19.53
N PHE A 126 -5.96 -1.68 19.21
CA PHE A 126 -4.87 -2.65 19.36
C PHE A 126 -4.34 -2.66 20.80
N ASP A 127 -3.94 -3.85 21.24
CA ASP A 127 -3.35 -4.07 22.57
C ASP A 127 -1.83 -3.80 22.51
N VAL A 128 -1.49 -2.54 22.37
CA VAL A 128 -0.12 -2.02 22.33
C VAL A 128 0.04 -0.90 23.35
N ASP A 129 1.27 -0.52 23.65
CA ASP A 129 1.56 0.62 24.52
C ASP A 129 1.09 1.95 23.89
N GLU A 130 0.90 2.99 24.72
CA GLU A 130 0.52 4.33 24.26
C GLU A 130 1.69 5.13 23.64
N SER A 131 2.79 4.46 23.36
CA SER A 131 3.92 5.06 22.66
C SER A 131 3.54 5.42 21.21
N PRO A 132 4.01 6.55 20.67
CA PRO A 132 3.80 6.91 19.27
C PRO A 132 4.33 5.88 18.27
N THR A 133 5.35 5.08 18.65
CA THR A 133 6.02 4.08 17.81
C THR A 133 5.51 2.66 18.01
N ALA A 134 4.89 2.33 19.17
CA ALA A 134 4.51 0.97 19.52
C ALA A 134 3.70 0.25 18.43
N MET A 135 2.74 0.96 17.81
CA MET A 135 1.97 0.36 16.73
C MET A 135 2.80 0.11 15.47
N ILE A 136 3.75 0.96 15.14
CA ILE A 136 4.64 0.77 13.98
C ILE A 136 5.56 -0.43 14.22
N GLU A 137 6.11 -0.56 15.43
CA GLU A 137 6.94 -1.70 15.85
C GLU A 137 6.14 -3.00 15.77
N ALA A 138 4.90 -3.02 16.30
CA ALA A 138 4.01 -4.18 16.19
C ALA A 138 3.66 -4.54 14.74
N LEU A 139 3.53 -3.54 13.85
CA LEU A 139 3.31 -3.78 12.43
C LEU A 139 4.55 -4.35 11.72
N GLU A 140 5.75 -3.96 12.10
CA GLU A 140 6.98 -4.55 11.54
C GLU A 140 7.10 -6.04 11.89
N ASP A 141 6.63 -6.45 13.08
CA ASP A 141 6.68 -7.83 13.55
C ASP A 141 5.54 -8.70 12.99
N HIS A 142 4.33 -8.17 12.90
CA HIS A 142 3.11 -8.93 12.59
C HIS A 142 2.49 -8.60 11.24
N GLY A 143 2.88 -7.50 10.61
CA GLY A 143 2.30 -7.00 9.38
C GLY A 143 3.01 -7.51 8.13
N VAL A 144 2.30 -7.41 7.01
CA VAL A 144 2.85 -7.66 5.69
C VAL A 144 2.62 -6.45 4.78
N MET A 145 3.48 -6.29 3.77
CA MET A 145 3.36 -5.19 2.82
C MET A 145 2.01 -5.25 2.09
N PRO A 146 1.26 -4.13 2.05
CA PRO A 146 -0.08 -4.09 1.47
C PRO A 146 -0.03 -3.99 -0.06
N LEU A 147 0.56 -4.98 -0.73
CA LEU A 147 0.63 -5.00 -2.19
C LEU A 147 -0.75 -4.82 -2.84
N PRO A 148 -0.81 -4.16 -4.00
CA PRO A 148 -2.02 -4.06 -4.79
C PRO A 148 -2.66 -5.44 -5.04
N PRO A 149 -4.01 -5.56 -4.98
CA PRO A 149 -4.68 -6.84 -5.10
C PRO A 149 -4.36 -7.61 -6.40
N TYR A 150 -4.15 -6.90 -7.50
CA TYR A 150 -3.84 -7.51 -8.80
C TYR A 150 -2.41 -8.11 -8.86
N ILE A 151 -1.47 -7.63 -8.03
CA ILE A 151 -0.15 -8.26 -7.87
C ILE A 151 -0.25 -9.42 -6.88
N ALA A 152 -0.87 -9.20 -5.71
CA ALA A 152 -1.02 -10.21 -4.67
C ALA A 152 -1.83 -11.45 -5.14
N ALA A 153 -2.68 -11.31 -6.16
CA ALA A 153 -3.41 -12.42 -6.77
C ALA A 153 -2.54 -13.27 -7.72
N GLN A 154 -1.40 -12.76 -8.16
CA GLN A 154 -0.52 -13.43 -9.14
C GLN A 154 0.74 -14.03 -8.53
N ARG A 155 1.15 -13.58 -7.37
CA ARG A 155 2.28 -14.10 -6.61
C ARG A 155 2.13 -13.88 -5.10
N PRO A 156 2.75 -14.74 -4.25
CA PRO A 156 2.84 -14.48 -2.82
C PRO A 156 3.66 -13.21 -2.53
N ILE A 157 3.42 -12.65 -1.36
CA ILE A 157 4.24 -11.58 -0.77
C ILE A 157 5.53 -12.22 -0.25
N ASP A 158 6.66 -11.54 -0.41
CA ASP A 158 7.96 -11.94 0.12
C ASP A 158 8.75 -10.73 0.67
N ASP A 159 9.93 -11.00 1.27
CA ASP A 159 10.76 -9.98 1.91
C ASP A 159 11.27 -8.90 0.94
N LYS A 160 11.39 -9.20 -0.36
CA LYS A 160 11.78 -8.20 -1.36
C LYS A 160 10.75 -7.09 -1.49
N ASP A 161 9.47 -7.39 -1.18
CA ASP A 161 8.40 -6.41 -1.27
C ASP A 161 8.58 -5.24 -0.30
N LYS A 162 9.29 -5.43 0.81
CA LYS A 162 9.65 -4.34 1.74
C LYS A 162 10.48 -3.26 1.05
N GLY A 163 11.38 -3.66 0.15
CA GLY A 163 12.18 -2.74 -0.66
C GLY A 163 11.47 -2.33 -1.94
N ASP A 164 10.90 -3.28 -2.68
CA ASP A 164 10.29 -3.05 -3.99
C ASP A 164 9.09 -2.11 -3.91
N TYR A 165 8.31 -2.17 -2.83
CA TYR A 165 7.12 -1.34 -2.61
C TYR A 165 7.40 -0.10 -1.74
N GLN A 166 8.65 0.40 -1.78
CA GLN A 166 9.09 1.61 -1.09
C GLN A 166 9.83 2.54 -2.04
N THR A 167 9.60 3.85 -1.92
CA THR A 167 10.35 4.85 -2.70
C THR A 167 11.67 5.21 -1.99
N ILE A 168 12.63 5.72 -2.75
CA ILE A 168 13.89 6.25 -2.20
C ILE A 168 13.66 7.50 -1.33
N TYR A 169 12.50 8.14 -1.45
CA TYR A 169 12.13 9.34 -0.71
C TYR A 169 11.47 9.05 0.64
N ALA A 170 11.18 7.77 0.94
CA ALA A 170 10.45 7.34 2.13
C ALA A 170 11.12 7.78 3.44
N LYS A 171 10.44 8.64 4.20
CA LYS A 171 10.95 9.22 5.45
C LYS A 171 9.94 9.13 6.59
N ASN A 172 8.67 9.47 6.34
CA ASN A 172 7.63 9.59 7.36
C ASN A 172 6.67 8.41 7.28
N ASP A 173 6.54 7.63 8.35
CA ASP A 173 5.64 6.47 8.40
C ASP A 173 4.17 6.89 8.29
N GLY A 174 3.34 6.05 7.63
CA GLY A 174 1.90 6.24 7.61
C GLY A 174 1.17 5.94 6.29
N ALA A 175 1.88 5.66 5.21
CA ALA A 175 1.24 5.22 3.97
C ALA A 175 0.91 3.73 4.03
N VAL A 176 -0.25 3.34 3.50
CA VAL A 176 -0.64 1.95 3.25
C VAL A 176 -0.62 1.61 1.75
N ALA A 177 -0.14 2.54 0.93
CA ALA A 177 0.08 2.35 -0.50
C ALA A 177 1.28 3.18 -0.95
N ALA A 178 2.14 2.60 -1.78
CA ALA A 178 3.29 3.30 -2.31
C ALA A 178 2.85 4.41 -3.30
N PRO A 179 3.51 5.58 -3.27
CA PRO A 179 3.39 6.57 -4.33
C PRO A 179 4.10 6.05 -5.58
N THR A 180 3.35 5.30 -6.39
CA THR A 180 3.89 4.42 -7.45
C THR A 180 4.76 5.15 -8.47
N ALA A 181 4.46 6.42 -8.81
CA ALA A 181 5.32 7.22 -9.68
C ALA A 181 6.74 7.41 -9.10
N GLY A 182 6.87 7.49 -7.77
CA GLY A 182 8.16 7.60 -7.09
C GLY A 182 8.98 6.30 -7.08
N LEU A 183 8.39 5.16 -7.41
CA LEU A 183 9.08 3.86 -7.43
C LEU A 183 10.10 3.73 -8.57
N HIS A 184 10.03 4.59 -9.58
CA HIS A 184 10.93 4.56 -10.74
C HIS A 184 12.26 5.29 -10.53
N PHE A 185 12.41 5.99 -9.41
CA PHE A 185 13.63 6.74 -9.10
C PHE A 185 14.66 5.89 -8.33
N THR A 186 15.93 6.20 -8.56
CA THR A 186 17.13 5.59 -7.95
C THR A 186 17.95 6.62 -7.18
#